data_cfb6c8d02f2bf124af66cacea85331d7
#
_entry.id   cfb6c8d02f2bf124af66cacea85331d7
#
_cell.length_a   1.000
_cell.length_b   1.000
_cell.length_c   1.000
_cell.angle_alpha   90.00
_cell.angle_beta   90.00
_cell.angle_gamma   90.00
#
_symmetry.space_group_name_H-M   'P 1'
#
loop_
_entity.id
_entity.type
_entity.pdbx_description
1 polymer ?
#
loop_
_entity_poly.entity_id
_entity_poly.type
_entity_poly.pdbx_seq_one_letter_code
_entity_poly.pdbx_strand_id
1 'polypeptide(L)'
;MPSEIAGCVLMTDNLPSLSAATARAGEQTDACAQIIERAAAGDAAAFEQLMIAHERRVVATAWRLLGDREDARDAAQEVFLRVYKYLHRYRAGQDFQGWLYRITVNVCHDVARKRRAHEGGGRQTATTEDEPGLFENIAAPSREGGDAEASALLNQQRAFLARALALLPEKERAALVLRDLEGLSTEEVASILGSRPVTVRSQISSARQKLKRYCERWLKGGRDVETN
;
A
#
# COMPACT_ATOMS: atom_id res chain seq x y z
N MET A 1 5.54 -0.36 -53.01
CA MET A 1 5.94 1.03 -52.97
C MET A 1 5.82 1.52 -51.56
N PRO A 2 6.91 1.99 -51.01
CA PRO A 2 7.06 2.22 -49.57
C PRO A 2 6.91 3.70 -49.21
N SER A 3 7.02 3.90 -47.91
CA SER A 3 7.39 5.17 -47.24
C SER A 3 6.29 6.19 -47.01
N GLU A 4 6.01 6.32 -45.71
CA GLU A 4 6.26 7.57 -45.00
C GLU A 4 6.08 7.39 -43.50
N ILE A 5 7.12 6.86 -42.87
CA ILE A 5 7.34 7.02 -41.45
C ILE A 5 8.45 8.06 -41.33
N ALA A 6 8.09 9.31 -41.30
CA ALA A 6 9.02 10.38 -40.99
C ALA A 6 8.23 11.56 -40.39
N GLY A 7 8.29 11.74 -39.09
CA GLY A 7 7.66 12.90 -38.46
C GLY A 7 7.57 12.80 -36.93
N CYS A 8 8.40 12.05 -36.27
CA CYS A 8 8.59 12.23 -34.83
C CYS A 8 9.79 13.16 -34.61
N VAL A 9 9.60 14.42 -34.95
CA VAL A 9 10.55 15.49 -34.64
C VAL A 9 10.28 15.99 -33.22
N LEU A 10 11.17 15.61 -32.31
CA LEU A 10 11.79 16.47 -31.29
C LEU A 10 10.88 17.62 -30.76
N MET A 11 10.11 17.34 -29.74
CA MET A 11 9.82 18.33 -28.70
C MET A 11 10.62 18.00 -27.46
N THR A 12 11.91 18.24 -27.53
CA THR A 12 12.83 18.31 -26.39
C THR A 12 12.90 19.77 -25.94
N ASP A 13 11.88 20.28 -25.29
CA ASP A 13 12.01 21.52 -24.54
C ASP A 13 10.88 21.60 -23.50
N ASN A 14 11.02 20.92 -22.41
CA ASN A 14 10.61 21.27 -21.05
C ASN A 14 10.77 20.12 -20.05
N LEU A 15 11.92 19.49 -20.00
CA LEU A 15 12.32 18.71 -18.84
C LEU A 15 12.84 19.71 -17.79
N PRO A 16 12.22 19.80 -16.60
CA PRO A 16 12.81 20.59 -15.52
C PRO A 16 14.20 20.03 -15.25
N SER A 17 15.19 20.92 -15.19
CA SER A 17 16.57 20.54 -14.96
C SER A 17 16.66 19.62 -13.72
N LEU A 18 17.50 18.59 -13.76
CA LEU A 18 17.76 17.68 -12.62
C LEU A 18 18.04 18.43 -11.32
N SER A 19 18.65 19.62 -11.41
CA SER A 19 18.88 20.53 -10.29
C SER A 19 17.60 21.07 -9.65
N ALA A 20 16.58 21.42 -10.44
CA ALA A 20 15.31 21.90 -9.91
C ALA A 20 14.47 20.77 -9.28
N ALA A 21 14.59 19.54 -9.79
CA ALA A 21 13.90 18.38 -9.22
C ALA A 21 14.52 17.96 -7.86
N THR A 22 15.86 18.00 -7.74
CA THR A 22 16.56 17.71 -6.48
C THR A 22 16.32 18.82 -5.42
N ALA A 23 16.29 20.09 -5.83
CA ALA A 23 15.97 21.19 -4.92
C ALA A 23 14.53 21.07 -4.36
N ARG A 24 13.54 20.78 -5.22
CA ARG A 24 12.15 20.58 -4.80
C ARG A 24 11.98 19.35 -3.89
N ALA A 25 12.71 18.26 -4.16
CA ALA A 25 12.69 17.09 -3.28
C ALA A 25 13.29 17.40 -1.90
N GLY A 26 14.35 18.19 -1.82
CA GLY A 26 14.93 18.66 -0.57
C GLY A 26 13.96 19.55 0.22
N GLU A 27 13.36 20.55 -0.42
CA GLU A 27 12.37 21.44 0.20
C GLU A 27 11.13 20.70 0.71
N GLN A 28 10.65 19.70 -0.02
CA GLN A 28 9.52 18.84 0.40
C GLN A 28 9.88 17.97 1.61
N THR A 29 11.11 17.49 1.66
CA THR A 29 11.60 16.69 2.80
C THR A 29 11.70 17.54 4.05
N ASP A 30 12.22 18.77 3.94
CA ASP A 30 12.35 19.72 5.05
C ASP A 30 10.98 20.19 5.55
N ALA A 31 10.04 20.48 4.65
CA ALA A 31 8.67 20.85 5.02
C ALA A 31 7.94 19.71 5.76
N CYS A 32 8.13 18.47 5.32
CA CYS A 32 7.57 17.30 5.99
C CYS A 32 8.16 17.11 7.39
N ALA A 33 9.48 17.29 7.54
CA ALA A 33 10.16 17.20 8.83
C ALA A 33 9.63 18.26 9.82
N GLN A 34 9.44 19.50 9.38
CA GLN A 34 8.86 20.58 10.19
C GLN A 34 7.43 20.28 10.65
N ILE A 35 6.59 19.70 9.77
CA ILE A 35 5.22 19.30 10.14
C ILE A 35 5.27 18.22 11.23
N ILE A 36 6.15 17.25 11.10
CA ILE A 36 6.31 16.16 12.08
C ILE A 36 6.77 16.73 13.43
N GLU A 37 7.74 17.63 13.44
CA GLU A 37 8.25 18.27 14.67
C GLU A 37 7.17 19.09 15.38
N ARG A 38 6.41 19.90 14.66
CA ARG A 38 5.29 20.66 15.21
C ARG A 38 4.22 19.74 15.77
N ALA A 39 3.84 18.68 15.03
CA ALA A 39 2.87 17.71 15.50
C ALA A 39 3.37 16.97 16.76
N ALA A 40 4.66 16.63 16.83
CA ALA A 40 5.28 16.05 18.02
C ALA A 40 5.30 16.98 19.22
N ALA A 41 5.38 18.29 18.98
CA ALA A 41 5.26 19.33 20.02
C ALA A 41 3.81 19.60 20.47
N GLY A 42 2.81 18.90 19.89
CA GLY A 42 1.40 19.01 20.29
C GLY A 42 0.56 19.97 19.42
N ASP A 43 1.08 20.44 18.29
CA ASP A 43 0.30 21.23 17.32
C ASP A 43 -0.72 20.35 16.62
N ALA A 44 -2.01 20.53 16.98
CA ALA A 44 -3.12 19.76 16.44
C ALA A 44 -3.30 19.96 14.92
N ALA A 45 -3.09 21.18 14.42
CA ALA A 45 -3.21 21.48 13.00
C ALA A 45 -2.09 20.81 12.18
N ALA A 46 -0.87 20.76 12.72
CA ALA A 46 0.23 20.02 12.11
C ALA A 46 -0.04 18.52 12.13
N PHE A 47 -0.63 17.97 13.19
CA PHE A 47 -1.03 16.56 13.24
C PHE A 47 -2.11 16.24 12.22
N GLU A 48 -3.13 17.09 12.05
CA GLU A 48 -4.16 16.92 11.02
C GLU A 48 -3.55 16.89 9.62
N GLN A 49 -2.63 17.79 9.30
CA GLN A 49 -1.91 17.80 8.03
C GLN A 49 -1.14 16.48 7.81
N LEU A 50 -0.48 15.97 8.86
CA LEU A 50 0.24 14.71 8.83
C LEU A 50 -0.70 13.53 8.57
N MET A 51 -1.87 13.51 9.21
CA MET A 51 -2.91 12.50 8.97
C MET A 51 -3.38 12.53 7.51
N ILE A 52 -3.79 13.69 7.01
CA ILE A 52 -4.28 13.85 5.62
C ILE A 52 -3.23 13.37 4.61
N ALA A 53 -1.96 13.69 4.84
CA ALA A 53 -0.87 13.30 3.95
C ALA A 53 -0.65 11.77 3.89
N HIS A 54 -0.95 11.05 4.98
CA HIS A 54 -0.64 9.63 5.11
C HIS A 54 -1.86 8.69 5.13
N GLU A 55 -3.09 9.21 5.30
CA GLU A 55 -4.31 8.43 5.45
C GLU A 55 -4.51 7.41 4.33
N ARG A 56 -4.46 7.87 3.07
CA ARG A 56 -4.67 7.01 1.89
C ARG A 56 -3.69 5.83 1.87
N ARG A 57 -2.43 6.09 2.21
CA ARG A 57 -1.37 5.08 2.24
C ARG A 57 -1.59 4.08 3.37
N VAL A 58 -1.91 4.56 4.57
CA VAL A 58 -2.16 3.71 5.74
C VAL A 58 -3.37 2.79 5.48
N VAL A 59 -4.49 3.34 5.01
CA VAL A 59 -5.70 2.55 4.69
C VAL A 59 -5.42 1.54 3.59
N ALA A 60 -4.72 1.92 2.51
CA ALA A 60 -4.38 1.01 1.43
C ALA A 60 -3.47 -0.13 1.89
N THR A 61 -2.45 0.17 2.72
CA THR A 61 -1.56 -0.85 3.28
C THR A 61 -2.32 -1.78 4.23
N ALA A 62 -3.15 -1.22 5.12
CA ALA A 62 -3.97 -2.02 6.02
C ALA A 62 -4.91 -2.97 5.26
N TRP A 63 -5.57 -2.47 4.21
CA TRP A 63 -6.41 -3.31 3.36
C TRP A 63 -5.62 -4.44 2.66
N ARG A 64 -4.44 -4.17 2.12
CA ARG A 64 -3.59 -5.20 1.52
C ARG A 64 -3.18 -6.28 2.52
N LEU A 65 -3.03 -5.91 3.80
CA LEU A 65 -2.66 -6.83 4.87
C LEU A 65 -3.85 -7.62 5.42
N LEU A 66 -5.02 -7.01 5.56
CA LEU A 66 -6.20 -7.60 6.21
C LEU A 66 -7.16 -8.25 5.22
N GLY A 67 -7.25 -7.72 3.98
CA GLY A 67 -8.16 -8.19 2.94
C GLY A 67 -9.63 -7.80 3.15
N ASP A 68 -9.94 -7.09 4.22
CA ASP A 68 -11.25 -6.57 4.56
C ASP A 68 -11.23 -5.04 4.66
N ARG A 69 -12.33 -4.38 4.27
CA ARG A 69 -12.41 -2.91 4.17
C ARG A 69 -12.71 -2.26 5.52
N GLU A 70 -13.61 -2.86 6.28
CA GLU A 70 -13.99 -2.36 7.60
C GLU A 70 -12.83 -2.53 8.56
N ASP A 71 -12.25 -3.74 8.61
CA ASP A 71 -11.02 -4.00 9.37
C ASP A 71 -9.88 -3.03 9.00
N ALA A 72 -9.73 -2.70 7.71
CA ALA A 72 -8.69 -1.78 7.26
C ALA A 72 -8.92 -0.33 7.72
N ARG A 73 -10.18 0.12 7.78
CA ARG A 73 -10.53 1.45 8.28
C ARG A 73 -10.34 1.55 9.79
N ASP A 74 -10.80 0.54 10.53
CA ASP A 74 -10.64 0.47 11.98
C ASP A 74 -9.15 0.39 12.33
N ALA A 75 -8.39 -0.40 11.59
CA ALA A 75 -6.95 -0.44 11.74
C ALA A 75 -6.29 0.92 11.47
N ALA A 76 -6.72 1.64 10.43
CA ALA A 76 -6.17 2.96 10.12
C ALA A 76 -6.47 3.99 11.23
N GLN A 77 -7.67 3.98 11.79
CA GLN A 77 -8.01 4.81 12.94
C GLN A 77 -7.12 4.49 14.15
N GLU A 78 -6.96 3.22 14.49
CA GLU A 78 -6.08 2.78 15.58
C GLU A 78 -4.61 3.14 15.32
N VAL A 79 -4.15 3.07 14.07
CA VAL A 79 -2.81 3.53 13.67
C VAL A 79 -2.63 5.00 14.02
N PHE A 80 -3.55 5.88 13.62
CA PHE A 80 -3.45 7.31 13.90
C PHE A 80 -3.60 7.65 15.37
N LEU A 81 -4.43 6.91 16.12
CA LEU A 81 -4.48 7.03 17.58
C LEU A 81 -3.14 6.68 18.22
N ARG A 82 -2.47 5.60 17.76
CA ARG A 82 -1.13 5.24 18.23
C ARG A 82 -0.08 6.26 17.80
N VAL A 83 -0.16 6.76 16.56
CA VAL A 83 0.73 7.84 16.10
C VAL A 83 0.57 9.06 17.01
N TYR A 84 -0.65 9.55 17.25
CA TYR A 84 -0.89 10.67 18.14
C TYR A 84 -0.31 10.45 19.55
N LYS A 85 -0.58 9.29 20.11
CA LYS A 85 -0.12 8.94 21.46
C LYS A 85 1.40 8.86 21.59
N TYR A 86 2.10 8.40 20.55
CA TYR A 86 3.54 8.13 20.63
C TYR A 86 4.41 9.10 19.84
N LEU A 87 3.84 10.06 19.11
CA LEU A 87 4.56 11.00 18.26
C LEU A 87 5.57 11.84 19.06
N HIS A 88 5.27 12.16 20.33
CA HIS A 88 6.18 12.87 21.23
C HIS A 88 7.49 12.09 21.52
N ARG A 89 7.55 10.79 21.22
CA ARG A 89 8.76 9.94 21.33
C ARG A 89 9.53 9.85 20.02
N TYR A 90 8.95 10.34 18.93
CA TYR A 90 9.61 10.38 17.64
C TYR A 90 10.79 11.34 17.72
N ARG A 91 11.96 10.91 17.26
CA ARG A 91 13.16 11.74 17.24
C ARG A 91 13.34 12.32 15.84
N ALA A 92 13.57 13.62 15.76
CA ALA A 92 13.91 14.29 14.51
C ALA A 92 15.06 13.60 13.78
N GLY A 93 14.94 13.46 12.47
CA GLY A 93 15.93 12.77 11.64
C GLY A 93 15.79 11.24 11.56
N GLN A 94 14.83 10.63 12.25
CA GLN A 94 14.48 9.23 12.04
C GLN A 94 13.58 9.07 10.80
N ASP A 95 13.56 7.88 10.22
CA ASP A 95 12.62 7.53 9.14
C ASP A 95 11.18 7.45 9.69
N PHE A 96 10.41 8.55 9.52
CA PHE A 96 9.00 8.61 9.91
C PHE A 96 8.15 7.59 9.16
N GLN A 97 8.41 7.38 7.89
CA GLN A 97 7.65 6.46 7.06
C GLN A 97 7.83 5.01 7.53
N GLY A 98 9.06 4.59 7.80
CA GLY A 98 9.33 3.26 8.36
C GLY A 98 8.72 3.09 9.75
N TRP A 99 8.72 4.13 10.59
CA TRP A 99 8.07 4.11 11.89
C TRP A 99 6.54 3.98 11.76
N LEU A 100 5.91 4.71 10.84
CA LEU A 100 4.48 4.63 10.53
C LEU A 100 4.09 3.23 10.02
N TYR A 101 4.88 2.65 9.09
CA TYR A 101 4.64 1.29 8.62
C TYR A 101 4.76 0.25 9.73
N ARG A 102 5.71 0.41 10.66
CA ARG A 102 5.83 -0.48 11.81
C ARG A 102 4.57 -0.45 12.67
N ILE A 103 4.01 0.73 12.94
CA ILE A 103 2.74 0.86 13.67
C ILE A 103 1.62 0.20 12.87
N THR A 104 1.52 0.47 11.57
CA THR A 104 0.48 -0.08 10.69
C THR A 104 0.51 -1.61 10.68
N VAL A 105 1.66 -2.23 10.49
CA VAL A 105 1.80 -3.69 10.49
C VAL A 105 1.43 -4.28 11.84
N ASN A 106 1.87 -3.69 12.94
CA ASN A 106 1.56 -4.18 14.28
C ASN A 106 0.05 -4.11 14.56
N VAL A 107 -0.62 -3.01 14.20
CA VAL A 107 -2.07 -2.88 14.34
C VAL A 107 -2.79 -3.94 13.49
N CYS A 108 -2.40 -4.11 12.22
CA CYS A 108 -3.00 -5.13 11.35
C CYS A 108 -2.81 -6.56 11.91
N HIS A 109 -1.65 -6.87 12.48
CA HIS A 109 -1.42 -8.15 13.16
C HIS A 109 -2.34 -8.33 14.38
N ASP A 110 -2.54 -7.27 15.18
CA ASP A 110 -3.44 -7.31 16.33
C ASP A 110 -4.89 -7.55 15.90
N VAL A 111 -5.37 -6.85 14.85
CA VAL A 111 -6.71 -7.02 14.26
C VAL A 111 -6.89 -8.45 13.73
N ALA A 112 -5.96 -8.93 12.91
CA ALA A 112 -6.00 -10.29 12.36
C ALA A 112 -6.01 -11.37 13.45
N ARG A 113 -5.27 -11.15 14.55
CA ARG A 113 -5.24 -12.06 15.70
C ARG A 113 -6.58 -12.05 16.45
N LYS A 114 -7.17 -10.88 16.68
CA LYS A 114 -8.49 -10.75 17.33
C LYS A 114 -9.56 -11.44 16.49
N ARG A 115 -9.61 -11.20 15.18
CA ARG A 115 -10.57 -11.85 14.27
C ARG A 115 -10.48 -13.37 14.36
N ARG A 116 -9.29 -13.94 14.26
CA ARG A 116 -9.09 -15.40 14.40
C ARG A 116 -9.54 -15.96 15.74
N ALA A 117 -9.39 -15.19 16.81
CA ALA A 117 -9.84 -15.60 18.15
C ALA A 117 -11.38 -15.61 18.25
N HIS A 118 -12.07 -14.69 17.57
CA HIS A 118 -13.54 -14.62 17.55
C HIS A 118 -14.16 -15.69 16.63
N GLU A 119 -13.52 -16.02 15.52
CA GLU A 119 -13.97 -17.01 14.55
C GLU A 119 -13.77 -18.48 15.02
N GLY A 120 -13.34 -18.69 16.27
CA GLY A 120 -13.26 -20.02 16.88
C GLY A 120 -12.32 -20.99 16.19
N GLY A 121 -11.23 -20.53 15.58
CA GLY A 121 -10.22 -21.37 14.94
C GLY A 121 -10.62 -21.98 13.61
N GLY A 122 -11.79 -21.65 13.07
CA GLY A 122 -12.26 -22.02 11.74
C GLY A 122 -11.71 -21.08 10.66
N ARG A 123 -10.88 -21.63 9.79
CA ARG A 123 -10.32 -20.99 8.60
C ARG A 123 -11.45 -20.59 7.65
N GLN A 124 -11.89 -19.36 7.71
CA GLN A 124 -12.67 -18.77 6.63
C GLN A 124 -12.08 -17.42 6.26
N THR A 125 -11.44 -17.39 5.10
CA THR A 125 -11.28 -16.20 4.31
C THR A 125 -12.67 -15.83 3.82
N ALA A 126 -13.38 -14.99 4.56
CA ALA A 126 -14.62 -14.43 4.10
C ALA A 126 -14.31 -13.46 2.96
N THR A 127 -14.48 -13.94 1.76
CA THR A 127 -14.69 -13.08 0.60
C THR A 127 -16.09 -12.51 0.75
N THR A 128 -16.23 -11.36 1.38
CA THR A 128 -17.44 -10.57 1.24
C THR A 128 -17.47 -10.07 -0.19
N GLU A 129 -18.39 -10.63 -0.96
CA GLU A 129 -18.84 -10.07 -2.21
C GLU A 129 -19.58 -8.77 -1.89
N ASP A 130 -19.29 -7.76 -2.72
CA ASP A 130 -20.06 -6.56 -2.95
C ASP A 130 -20.05 -5.41 -1.95
N GLU A 131 -19.28 -4.39 -2.40
CA GLU A 131 -19.79 -3.00 -2.60
C GLU A 131 -18.73 -2.20 -3.38
N PRO A 132 -18.99 -1.69 -4.59
CA PRO A 132 -17.97 -1.09 -5.45
C PRO A 132 -17.57 0.36 -5.09
N GLY A 133 -18.28 1.02 -4.19
CA GLY A 133 -18.22 2.48 -4.10
C GLY A 133 -17.06 3.14 -3.34
N LEU A 134 -16.30 2.45 -2.51
CA LEU A 134 -15.41 3.12 -1.56
C LEU A 134 -13.93 3.17 -1.96
N PHE A 135 -13.50 2.33 -2.89
CA PHE A 135 -12.12 2.35 -3.39
C PHE A 135 -11.87 3.40 -4.46
N GLU A 136 -12.89 4.00 -5.03
CA GLU A 136 -12.75 5.09 -5.99
C GLU A 136 -11.97 6.27 -5.41
N ASN A 137 -12.13 6.52 -4.11
CA ASN A 137 -11.50 7.68 -3.44
C ASN A 137 -10.12 7.39 -2.82
N ILE A 138 -9.67 6.13 -2.69
CA ILE A 138 -8.43 5.82 -1.96
C ILE A 138 -7.21 5.67 -2.88
N ALA A 139 -7.36 5.41 -4.17
CA ALA A 139 -6.24 5.04 -5.04
C ALA A 139 -6.09 5.83 -6.34
N ALA A 140 -6.95 6.78 -6.65
CA ALA A 140 -6.75 7.69 -7.78
C ALA A 140 -7.24 9.09 -7.42
N PRO A 141 -6.58 10.18 -7.89
CA PRO A 141 -7.23 11.46 -7.95
C PRO A 141 -8.46 11.28 -8.85
N SER A 142 -9.63 11.62 -8.33
CA SER A 142 -10.87 11.62 -9.10
C SER A 142 -10.66 12.51 -10.31
N ARG A 143 -10.42 11.92 -11.48
CA ARG A 143 -10.70 12.58 -12.73
C ARG A 143 -12.22 12.47 -12.88
N GLU A 144 -12.90 13.53 -12.57
CA GLU A 144 -14.28 13.74 -12.97
C GLU A 144 -14.33 13.52 -14.49
N GLY A 145 -15.01 12.46 -14.93
CA GLY A 145 -15.10 12.08 -16.34
C GLY A 145 -14.47 10.74 -16.73
N GLY A 146 -14.10 9.90 -15.77
CA GLY A 146 -13.57 8.55 -16.05
C GLY A 146 -14.69 7.59 -16.48
N ASP A 147 -14.47 6.93 -17.64
CA ASP A 147 -15.30 5.87 -18.21
C ASP A 147 -15.72 4.86 -17.13
N ALA A 148 -17.00 4.55 -17.02
CA ALA A 148 -17.53 3.54 -16.08
C ALA A 148 -16.85 2.18 -16.29
N GLU A 149 -16.45 1.88 -17.53
CA GLU A 149 -15.73 0.67 -17.92
C GLU A 149 -14.30 0.64 -17.32
N ALA A 150 -13.59 1.77 -17.33
CA ALA A 150 -12.26 1.87 -16.70
C ALA A 150 -12.32 1.69 -15.18
N SER A 151 -13.37 2.22 -14.53
CA SER A 151 -13.60 2.04 -13.10
C SER A 151 -13.93 0.59 -12.75
N ALA A 152 -14.76 -0.08 -13.55
CA ALA A 152 -15.08 -1.50 -13.38
C ALA A 152 -13.83 -2.39 -13.52
N LEU A 153 -12.98 -2.12 -14.52
CA LEU A 153 -11.74 -2.85 -14.73
C LEU A 153 -10.76 -2.69 -13.54
N LEU A 154 -10.63 -1.48 -13.03
CA LEU A 154 -9.80 -1.20 -11.85
C LEU A 154 -10.31 -1.93 -10.61
N ASN A 155 -11.63 -1.99 -10.41
CA ASN A 155 -12.23 -2.70 -9.29
C ASN A 155 -12.01 -4.22 -9.42
N GLN A 156 -12.11 -4.78 -10.62
CA GLN A 156 -11.80 -6.18 -10.88
C GLN A 156 -10.33 -6.51 -10.60
N GLN A 157 -9.40 -5.65 -11.04
CA GLN A 157 -7.96 -5.81 -10.76
C GLN A 157 -7.67 -5.76 -9.27
N ARG A 158 -8.31 -4.85 -8.53
CA ARG A 158 -8.17 -4.75 -7.07
C ARG A 158 -8.71 -5.98 -6.36
N ALA A 159 -9.89 -6.45 -6.73
CA ALA A 159 -10.48 -7.67 -6.18
C ALA A 159 -9.58 -8.89 -6.42
N PHE A 160 -9.02 -9.00 -7.62
CA PHE A 160 -8.04 -10.04 -7.95
C PHE A 160 -6.80 -9.97 -7.05
N LEU A 161 -6.22 -8.77 -6.89
CA LEU A 161 -5.05 -8.55 -6.02
C LEU A 161 -5.36 -8.92 -4.57
N ALA A 162 -6.53 -8.52 -4.05
CA ALA A 162 -6.94 -8.86 -2.69
C ALA A 162 -7.03 -10.36 -2.47
N ARG A 163 -7.69 -11.09 -3.39
CA ARG A 163 -7.78 -12.56 -3.35
C ARG A 163 -6.40 -13.21 -3.40
N ALA A 164 -5.53 -12.74 -4.28
CA ALA A 164 -4.18 -13.25 -4.40
C ALA A 164 -3.36 -13.05 -3.11
N LEU A 165 -3.43 -11.86 -2.51
CA LEU A 165 -2.74 -11.55 -1.25
C LEU A 165 -3.32 -12.36 -0.08
N ALA A 166 -4.63 -12.62 -0.04
CA ALA A 166 -5.28 -13.41 1.01
C ALA A 166 -4.76 -14.86 1.08
N LEU A 167 -4.25 -15.40 -0.02
CA LEU A 167 -3.65 -16.74 -0.07
C LEU A 167 -2.28 -16.84 0.62
N LEU A 168 -1.64 -15.70 0.87
CA LEU A 168 -0.32 -15.68 1.48
C LEU A 168 -0.40 -15.78 2.99
N PRO A 169 0.51 -16.54 3.64
CA PRO A 169 0.73 -16.43 5.08
C PRO A 169 1.04 -14.98 5.47
N GLU A 170 0.58 -14.58 6.65
CA GLU A 170 0.64 -13.20 7.16
C GLU A 170 2.04 -12.57 7.03
N LYS A 171 3.09 -13.31 7.44
CA LYS A 171 4.48 -12.81 7.35
C LYS A 171 4.97 -12.63 5.91
N GLU A 172 4.61 -13.54 5.01
CA GLU A 172 4.96 -13.45 3.60
C GLU A 172 4.20 -12.30 2.92
N ARG A 173 2.92 -12.13 3.25
CA ARG A 173 2.09 -11.01 2.78
C ARG A 173 2.67 -9.67 3.22
N ALA A 174 2.99 -9.52 4.50
CA ALA A 174 3.58 -8.28 5.03
C ALA A 174 4.92 -7.95 4.34
N ALA A 175 5.81 -8.94 4.20
CA ALA A 175 7.09 -8.73 3.53
C ALA A 175 6.92 -8.32 2.06
N LEU A 176 6.01 -8.98 1.33
CA LEU A 176 5.73 -8.66 -0.07
C LEU A 176 5.09 -7.28 -0.23
N VAL A 177 4.08 -6.95 0.58
CA VAL A 177 3.38 -5.65 0.52
C VAL A 177 4.38 -4.52 0.76
N LEU A 178 5.15 -4.58 1.82
CA LEU A 178 6.13 -3.54 2.15
C LEU A 178 7.22 -3.41 1.08
N ARG A 179 7.72 -4.53 0.53
CA ARG A 179 8.81 -4.52 -0.44
C ARG A 179 8.35 -4.13 -1.84
N ASP A 180 7.29 -4.78 -2.33
CA ASP A 180 6.92 -4.70 -3.75
C ASP A 180 5.82 -3.66 -4.03
N LEU A 181 4.95 -3.38 -3.07
CA LEU A 181 3.85 -2.42 -3.24
C LEU A 181 4.14 -1.06 -2.59
N GLU A 182 4.88 -1.03 -1.49
CA GLU A 182 5.27 0.22 -0.83
C GLU A 182 6.69 0.68 -1.22
N GLY A 183 7.47 -0.16 -1.91
CA GLY A 183 8.77 0.20 -2.47
C GLY A 183 9.93 0.25 -1.49
N LEU A 184 9.79 -0.30 -0.28
CA LEU A 184 10.83 -0.28 0.74
C LEU A 184 11.99 -1.21 0.38
N SER A 185 13.20 -0.92 0.84
CA SER A 185 14.35 -1.84 0.74
C SER A 185 14.16 -3.08 1.61
N THR A 186 14.91 -4.14 1.34
CA THR A 186 14.86 -5.36 2.16
C THR A 186 15.29 -5.10 3.61
N GLU A 187 16.22 -4.19 3.80
CA GLU A 187 16.77 -3.78 5.08
C GLU A 187 15.72 -3.02 5.91
N GLU A 188 14.99 -2.09 5.28
CA GLU A 188 13.89 -1.37 5.91
C GLU A 188 12.75 -2.31 6.30
N VAL A 189 12.34 -3.21 5.38
CA VAL A 189 11.34 -4.23 5.67
C VAL A 189 11.76 -5.11 6.83
N ALA A 190 13.02 -5.54 6.86
CA ALA A 190 13.56 -6.34 7.97
C ALA A 190 13.50 -5.59 9.31
N SER A 191 13.84 -4.30 9.30
CA SER A 191 13.72 -3.43 10.48
C SER A 191 12.26 -3.29 10.94
N ILE A 192 11.32 -3.07 10.01
CA ILE A 192 9.89 -2.92 10.31
C ILE A 192 9.31 -4.21 10.90
N LEU A 193 9.62 -5.36 10.28
CA LEU A 193 9.09 -6.66 10.69
C LEU A 193 9.86 -7.31 11.86
N GLY A 194 10.92 -6.68 12.37
CA GLY A 194 11.78 -7.25 13.40
C GLY A 194 12.42 -8.58 12.97
N SER A 195 12.76 -8.71 11.70
CA SER A 195 13.27 -9.94 11.08
C SER A 195 14.67 -9.73 10.50
N ARG A 196 15.36 -10.82 10.18
CA ARG A 196 16.65 -10.71 9.47
C ARG A 196 16.42 -10.48 7.96
N PRO A 197 17.27 -9.69 7.26
CA PRO A 197 17.14 -9.47 5.81
C PRO A 197 17.08 -10.76 4.99
N VAL A 198 17.84 -11.80 5.38
CA VAL A 198 17.80 -13.13 4.73
C VAL A 198 16.41 -13.77 4.84
N THR A 199 15.78 -13.66 6.02
CA THR A 199 14.41 -14.18 6.26
C THR A 199 13.39 -13.42 5.39
N VAL A 200 13.52 -12.11 5.30
CA VAL A 200 12.66 -11.27 4.46
C VAL A 200 12.79 -11.64 2.98
N ARG A 201 14.04 -11.84 2.48
CA ARG A 201 14.26 -12.29 1.09
C ARG A 201 13.58 -13.64 0.82
N SER A 202 13.70 -14.59 1.75
CA SER A 202 13.05 -15.90 1.63
C SER A 202 11.51 -15.77 1.62
N GLN A 203 10.94 -14.95 2.51
CA GLN A 203 9.49 -14.70 2.57
C GLN A 203 8.98 -14.08 1.26
N ILE A 204 9.67 -13.08 0.73
CA ILE A 204 9.31 -12.43 -0.54
C ILE A 204 9.38 -13.43 -1.70
N SER A 205 10.46 -14.23 -1.77
CA SER A 205 10.61 -15.25 -2.81
C SER A 205 9.49 -16.28 -2.77
N SER A 206 9.16 -16.79 -1.59
CA SER A 206 8.06 -17.73 -1.37
C SER A 206 6.70 -17.11 -1.76
N ALA A 207 6.45 -15.86 -1.34
CA ALA A 207 5.23 -15.13 -1.67
C ALA A 207 5.05 -14.97 -3.18
N ARG A 208 6.10 -14.52 -3.89
CA ARG A 208 6.10 -14.35 -5.35
C ARG A 208 5.82 -15.67 -6.07
N GLN A 209 6.40 -16.80 -5.62
CA GLN A 209 6.13 -18.10 -6.20
C GLN A 209 4.66 -18.53 -6.03
N LYS A 210 4.08 -18.28 -4.84
CA LYS A 210 2.66 -18.59 -4.58
C LYS A 210 1.74 -17.74 -5.45
N LEU A 211 2.02 -16.43 -5.57
CA LEU A 211 1.26 -15.54 -6.44
C LEU A 211 1.37 -15.95 -7.91
N LYS A 212 2.57 -16.29 -8.39
CA LYS A 212 2.77 -16.78 -9.76
C LYS A 212 1.89 -17.97 -10.06
N ARG A 213 1.89 -18.99 -9.17
CA ARG A 213 1.05 -20.18 -9.33
C ARG A 213 -0.45 -19.86 -9.31
N TYR A 214 -0.87 -18.87 -8.52
CA TYR A 214 -2.24 -18.41 -8.50
C TYR A 214 -2.63 -17.74 -9.81
N CYS A 215 -1.82 -16.80 -10.31
CA CYS A 215 -2.03 -16.15 -11.60
C CYS A 215 -2.07 -17.12 -12.77
N GLU A 216 -1.15 -18.10 -12.80
CA GLU A 216 -1.11 -19.13 -13.85
C GLU A 216 -2.39 -20.00 -13.87
N ARG A 217 -2.92 -20.35 -12.70
CA ARG A 217 -4.18 -21.11 -12.60
C ARG A 217 -5.38 -20.27 -13.06
N TRP A 218 -5.42 -19.01 -12.63
CA TRP A 218 -6.49 -18.09 -13.01
C TRP A 218 -6.53 -17.86 -14.53
N LEU A 219 -5.37 -17.65 -15.16
CA LEU A 219 -5.24 -17.48 -16.61
C LEU A 219 -5.58 -18.74 -17.41
N LYS A 220 -5.38 -19.93 -16.85
CA LYS A 220 -5.79 -21.19 -17.48
C LYS A 220 -7.30 -21.42 -17.33
N GLY A 221 -7.86 -21.22 -16.13
CA GLY A 221 -9.30 -21.38 -15.89
C GLY A 221 -10.18 -20.36 -16.62
N GLY A 222 -9.69 -19.14 -16.89
CA GLY A 222 -10.41 -18.16 -17.69
C GLY A 222 -10.49 -18.49 -19.18
N ARG A 223 -9.58 -19.33 -19.70
CA ARG A 223 -9.62 -19.79 -21.10
C ARG A 223 -10.58 -20.94 -21.36
N ASP A 224 -10.93 -21.68 -20.33
CA ASP A 224 -11.85 -22.82 -20.46
C ASP A 224 -13.33 -22.39 -20.50
N VAL A 225 -13.64 -21.12 -20.19
CA VAL A 225 -15.00 -20.57 -20.22
C VAL A 225 -15.35 -19.93 -21.58
N GLU A 226 -14.36 -19.57 -22.40
CA GLU A 226 -14.59 -18.97 -23.72
C GLU A 226 -14.70 -20.02 -24.87
N THR A 227 -14.56 -21.30 -24.57
CA THR A 227 -14.54 -22.37 -25.59
C THR A 227 -15.74 -23.36 -25.52
N ASN A 228 -16.84 -22.95 -24.84
CA ASN A 228 -18.02 -23.84 -24.84
C ASN A 228 -19.28 -23.09 -25.28
#